data_53e58a82423cd46898ddd9169bd23a11
#
_entry.id   53e58a82423cd46898ddd9169bd23a11
#
_cell.length_a   1.000
_cell.length_b   1.000
_cell.length_c   1.000
_cell.angle_alpha   90.00
_cell.angle_beta   90.00
_cell.angle_gamma   90.00
#
_symmetry.space_group_name_H-M   'P 1'
#
loop_
_entity.id
_entity.type
_entity.pdbx_description
1 polymer ?
#
loop_
_entity_poly.entity_id
_entity_poly.type
_entity_poly.pdbx_seq_one_letter_code
_entity_poly.pdbx_strand_id
1 'polypeptide(L)'
;MVEFFDEEEFDRKFEEEMRNTNEQLEESIIFAMVGDINTGKSSTINQIVGYECAPTGSMPGYTTEIKKYTYQDNENIIFADTPGLDDIEKKNSEETLKFFKEADVILFFLNAAGTVFSEGEKKYLNLIKKHNKNILFVLNKIDAAEDIDSLVQYVHGHSDSNFKVVPISSKTGQNIEQLKSKIMNILSTKKKDLLFARSIRKKSSIANKWINSATASAAAVGASPIPGSDIVPITGIQVALMVKLATIYNKPISKDRAKELIIATLAGNIGKSIFRQVIKVVPGAGSVAGAGVAGGLTLALGHGLKYAYENDIEVDVEFLRDFTKNYDPDK
;
A
#
# COMPACT_ATOMS: atom_id res chain seq x y z
N MET A 1 12.43 24.62 -22.74
CA MET A 1 11.72 23.52 -22.03
C MET A 1 10.52 24.02 -21.26
N VAL A 2 10.50 25.26 -20.78
CA VAL A 2 9.31 25.89 -20.15
C VAL A 2 8.22 26.24 -21.19
N GLU A 3 8.56 26.36 -22.45
CA GLU A 3 7.62 26.65 -23.56
C GLU A 3 6.58 25.52 -23.81
N PHE A 4 6.78 24.33 -23.23
CA PHE A 4 5.88 23.18 -23.42
C PHE A 4 5.11 22.79 -22.15
N PHE A 5 5.21 23.56 -21.05
CA PHE A 5 4.41 23.32 -19.86
C PHE A 5 2.99 23.82 -20.08
N ASP A 6 2.05 22.90 -20.13
CA ASP A 6 0.63 23.20 -20.29
C ASP A 6 0.00 23.46 -18.91
N GLU A 7 -0.25 24.73 -18.63
CA GLU A 7 -0.79 25.20 -17.35
C GLU A 7 -2.26 24.77 -17.16
N GLU A 8 -3.07 24.80 -18.21
CA GLU A 8 -4.47 24.40 -18.14
C GLU A 8 -4.58 22.89 -17.85
N GLU A 9 -3.75 22.08 -18.51
CA GLU A 9 -3.71 20.65 -18.29
C GLU A 9 -3.16 20.30 -16.89
N PHE A 10 -2.16 21.04 -16.40
CA PHE A 10 -1.68 20.89 -15.03
C PHE A 10 -2.80 21.18 -14.02
N ASP A 11 -3.49 22.30 -14.17
CA ASP A 11 -4.58 22.71 -13.28
C ASP A 11 -5.68 21.67 -13.25
N ARG A 12 -6.08 21.18 -14.43
CA ARG A 12 -7.07 20.12 -14.57
C ARG A 12 -6.64 18.84 -13.86
N LYS A 13 -5.39 18.42 -14.05
CA LYS A 13 -4.84 17.20 -13.42
C LYS A 13 -4.73 17.32 -11.91
N PHE A 14 -4.30 18.46 -11.40
CA PHE A 14 -4.22 18.72 -9.97
C PHE A 14 -5.59 18.63 -9.31
N GLU A 15 -6.59 19.28 -9.88
CA GLU A 15 -7.97 19.28 -9.36
C GLU A 15 -8.60 17.88 -9.44
N GLU A 16 -8.35 17.14 -10.52
CA GLU A 16 -8.78 15.76 -10.68
C GLU A 16 -8.18 14.85 -9.58
N GLU A 17 -6.87 14.94 -9.34
CA GLU A 17 -6.19 14.12 -8.32
C GLU A 17 -6.62 14.50 -6.89
N MET A 18 -6.81 15.79 -6.60
CA MET A 18 -7.30 16.23 -5.31
C MET A 18 -8.72 15.73 -5.05
N ARG A 19 -9.60 15.77 -6.05
CA ARG A 19 -10.96 15.22 -5.94
C ARG A 19 -10.93 13.71 -5.74
N ASN A 20 -10.20 12.96 -6.57
CA ASN A 20 -10.06 11.51 -6.45
C ASN A 20 -9.50 11.10 -5.08
N THR A 21 -8.56 11.89 -4.56
CA THR A 21 -7.97 11.68 -3.23
C THR A 21 -9.00 11.88 -2.12
N ASN A 22 -9.79 12.94 -2.17
CA ASN A 22 -10.82 13.23 -1.18
C ASN A 22 -11.92 12.15 -1.22
N GLU A 23 -12.38 11.74 -2.40
CA GLU A 23 -13.34 10.64 -2.56
C GLU A 23 -12.82 9.34 -1.92
N GLN A 24 -11.55 8.98 -2.13
CA GLN A 24 -10.96 7.80 -1.50
C GLN A 24 -10.87 7.90 0.03
N LEU A 25 -10.67 9.10 0.58
CA LEU A 25 -10.58 9.30 2.03
C LEU A 25 -11.95 9.26 2.73
N GLU A 26 -13.03 9.52 2.01
CA GLU A 26 -14.41 9.41 2.49
C GLU A 26 -14.94 7.95 2.47
N GLU A 27 -14.29 7.06 1.72
CA GLU A 27 -14.64 5.65 1.66
C GLU A 27 -14.40 4.94 3.01
N SER A 28 -14.97 3.76 3.16
CA SER A 28 -14.68 2.87 4.28
C SER A 28 -13.99 1.60 3.81
N ILE A 29 -13.12 1.05 4.67
CA ILE A 29 -12.44 -0.23 4.44
C ILE A 29 -12.92 -1.22 5.48
N ILE A 30 -13.39 -2.38 5.02
CA ILE A 30 -13.83 -3.47 5.87
C ILE A 30 -12.85 -4.65 5.71
N PHE A 31 -12.13 -4.96 6.80
CA PHE A 31 -11.32 -6.17 6.92
C PHE A 31 -12.10 -7.24 7.67
N ALA A 32 -12.36 -8.37 7.03
CA ALA A 32 -12.85 -9.56 7.72
C ALA A 32 -11.67 -10.41 8.20
N MET A 33 -11.62 -10.69 9.49
CA MET A 33 -10.59 -11.54 10.09
C MET A 33 -11.18 -12.91 10.37
N VAL A 34 -10.62 -13.91 9.73
CA VAL A 34 -11.08 -15.29 9.79
C VAL A 34 -9.94 -16.18 10.29
N GLY A 35 -10.22 -17.12 11.16
CA GLY A 35 -9.24 -18.08 11.67
C GLY A 35 -9.56 -18.48 13.10
N ASP A 36 -8.93 -19.55 13.55
CA ASP A 36 -9.14 -20.12 14.88
C ASP A 36 -8.73 -19.17 16.01
N ILE A 37 -9.17 -19.51 17.23
CA ILE A 37 -8.75 -18.80 18.43
C ILE A 37 -7.22 -18.93 18.55
N ASN A 38 -6.57 -17.86 19.01
CA ASN A 38 -5.11 -17.81 19.20
C ASN A 38 -4.26 -17.89 17.90
N THR A 39 -4.83 -17.72 16.71
CA THR A 39 -4.05 -17.59 15.46
C THR A 39 -3.30 -16.26 15.35
N GLY A 40 -3.53 -15.34 16.28
CA GLY A 40 -2.84 -14.04 16.35
C GLY A 40 -3.48 -12.93 15.54
N LYS A 41 -4.79 -12.98 15.31
CA LYS A 41 -5.56 -11.95 14.59
C LYS A 41 -5.35 -10.55 15.18
N SER A 42 -5.67 -10.36 16.45
CA SER A 42 -5.51 -9.05 17.14
C SER A 42 -4.06 -8.56 17.17
N SER A 43 -3.10 -9.47 17.46
CA SER A 43 -1.67 -9.09 17.47
C SER A 43 -1.20 -8.65 16.08
N THR A 44 -1.69 -9.30 15.01
CA THR A 44 -1.34 -8.92 13.64
C THR A 44 -1.91 -7.54 13.27
N ILE A 45 -3.16 -7.23 13.67
CA ILE A 45 -3.73 -5.89 13.46
C ILE A 45 -2.86 -4.86 14.15
N ASN A 46 -2.52 -5.04 15.42
CA ASN A 46 -1.68 -4.10 16.15
C ASN A 46 -0.32 -3.88 15.49
N GLN A 47 0.27 -4.93 14.89
CA GLN A 47 1.49 -4.80 14.09
C GLN A 47 1.26 -4.05 12.76
N ILE A 48 0.12 -4.27 12.09
CA ILE A 48 -0.21 -3.57 10.84
C ILE A 48 -0.37 -2.07 11.10
N VAL A 49 -1.15 -1.72 12.11
CA VAL A 49 -1.46 -0.32 12.43
C VAL A 49 -0.32 0.38 13.17
N GLY A 50 0.49 -0.36 13.93
CA GLY A 50 1.66 0.14 14.66
C GLY A 50 1.35 0.63 16.07
N TYR A 51 0.19 0.30 16.63
CA TYR A 51 -0.20 0.53 18.03
C TYR A 51 -1.27 -0.49 18.47
N GLU A 52 -1.57 -0.52 19.78
CA GLU A 52 -2.60 -1.40 20.33
C GLU A 52 -4.00 -0.85 20.07
N CYS A 53 -4.68 -1.35 19.04
CA CYS A 53 -6.09 -1.03 18.75
C CYS A 53 -7.04 -2.20 19.02
N ALA A 54 -6.55 -3.43 18.91
CA ALA A 54 -7.32 -4.64 19.19
C ALA A 54 -6.83 -5.26 20.51
N PRO A 55 -7.72 -5.64 21.45
CA PRO A 55 -7.32 -6.25 22.70
C PRO A 55 -6.60 -7.58 22.44
N THR A 56 -5.39 -7.69 22.96
CA THR A 56 -4.59 -8.91 22.94
C THR A 56 -4.79 -9.66 24.25
N GLY A 57 -5.50 -10.77 24.23
CA GLY A 57 -5.67 -11.60 25.42
C GLY A 57 -6.55 -12.80 25.13
N SER A 58 -6.09 -13.96 25.58
CA SER A 58 -6.85 -15.21 25.49
C SER A 58 -7.82 -15.32 26.68
N MET A 59 -8.93 -14.56 26.66
CA MET A 59 -10.09 -15.05 27.38
C MET A 59 -10.90 -15.92 26.41
N PRO A 60 -11.13 -17.21 26.73
CA PRO A 60 -12.02 -18.05 25.96
C PRO A 60 -13.43 -17.50 26.15
N GLY A 61 -13.89 -16.70 25.21
CA GLY A 61 -15.27 -16.26 25.10
C GLY A 61 -15.72 -16.56 23.69
N TYR A 62 -16.71 -17.40 23.54
CA TYR A 62 -17.36 -17.67 22.26
C TYR A 62 -17.82 -16.34 21.67
N THR A 63 -17.19 -15.92 20.56
CA THR A 63 -17.66 -14.77 19.81
C THR A 63 -18.88 -15.21 19.02
N THR A 64 -20.05 -14.97 19.55
CA THR A 64 -21.34 -15.31 18.89
C THR A 64 -21.77 -14.25 17.88
N GLU A 65 -21.14 -13.07 17.91
CA GLU A 65 -21.45 -11.93 17.07
C GLU A 65 -20.16 -11.37 16.42
N ILE A 66 -20.30 -10.70 15.27
CA ILE A 66 -19.20 -10.02 14.59
C ILE A 66 -18.74 -8.84 15.45
N LYS A 67 -17.54 -8.93 16.02
CA LYS A 67 -16.95 -7.81 16.77
C LYS A 67 -16.23 -6.87 15.82
N LYS A 68 -16.71 -5.64 15.73
CA LYS A 68 -16.10 -4.58 14.93
C LYS A 68 -15.17 -3.75 15.80
N TYR A 69 -13.95 -3.56 15.33
CA TYR A 69 -12.97 -2.66 15.93
C TYR A 69 -12.70 -1.55 14.91
N THR A 70 -12.88 -0.31 15.33
CA THR A 70 -12.50 0.85 14.51
C THR A 70 -11.08 1.27 14.82
N TYR A 71 -10.43 1.83 13.83
CA TYR A 71 -9.12 2.45 13.98
C TYR A 71 -9.27 3.74 14.80
N GLN A 72 -8.50 3.95 15.88
CA GLN A 72 -8.70 5.07 16.82
C GLN A 72 -8.73 6.45 16.17
N ASP A 73 -7.97 6.65 15.09
CA ASP A 73 -7.88 7.93 14.38
C ASP A 73 -8.71 7.98 13.09
N ASN A 74 -9.38 6.87 12.73
CA ASN A 74 -10.16 6.79 11.51
C ASN A 74 -11.28 5.74 11.61
N GLU A 75 -12.49 6.21 11.86
CA GLU A 75 -13.69 5.36 11.97
C GLU A 75 -14.05 4.64 10.66
N ASN A 76 -13.45 5.07 9.55
CA ASN A 76 -13.68 4.47 8.23
C ASN A 76 -12.88 3.17 8.01
N ILE A 77 -12.00 2.77 8.92
CA ILE A 77 -11.31 1.48 8.85
C ILE A 77 -11.85 0.55 9.92
N ILE A 78 -12.50 -0.51 9.47
CA ILE A 78 -13.19 -1.47 10.31
C ILE A 78 -12.48 -2.82 10.20
N PHE A 79 -11.97 -3.32 11.33
CA PHE A 79 -11.55 -4.71 11.48
C PHE A 79 -12.68 -5.47 12.16
N ALA A 80 -13.17 -6.50 11.52
CA ALA A 80 -14.21 -7.32 12.10
C ALA A 80 -13.71 -8.74 12.33
N ASP A 81 -13.71 -9.14 13.60
CA ASP A 81 -13.40 -10.50 14.01
C ASP A 81 -14.67 -11.35 13.84
N THR A 82 -14.54 -12.38 13.01
CA THR A 82 -15.64 -13.31 12.80
C THR A 82 -15.60 -14.42 13.86
N PRO A 83 -16.76 -14.97 14.24
CA PRO A 83 -16.82 -16.08 15.18
C PRO A 83 -15.89 -17.24 14.77
N GLY A 84 -15.26 -17.92 15.74
CA GLY A 84 -14.33 -19.05 15.51
C GLY A 84 -14.93 -20.20 14.70
N LEU A 85 -14.12 -21.09 14.14
CA LEU A 85 -14.53 -22.11 13.14
C LEU A 85 -15.43 -23.24 13.69
N ASP A 86 -15.54 -23.38 15.00
CA ASP A 86 -16.28 -24.49 15.63
C ASP A 86 -17.81 -24.34 15.60
N ASP A 87 -18.32 -23.17 15.18
CA ASP A 87 -19.75 -22.84 15.21
C ASP A 87 -20.34 -22.67 13.80
N ILE A 88 -19.95 -23.51 12.85
CA ILE A 88 -20.30 -23.43 11.42
C ILE A 88 -21.83 -23.43 11.19
N GLU A 89 -22.63 -24.11 12.02
CA GLU A 89 -24.08 -24.17 11.86
C GLU A 89 -24.78 -22.84 12.23
N LYS A 90 -24.26 -22.09 13.20
CA LYS A 90 -24.77 -20.74 13.53
C LYS A 90 -24.26 -19.63 12.58
N LYS A 91 -23.23 -19.90 11.81
CA LYS A 91 -22.48 -18.94 10.94
C LYS A 91 -23.00 -18.86 9.53
N ASN A 92 -23.84 -19.74 9.10
CA ASN A 92 -24.62 -19.58 7.87
C ASN A 92 -25.75 -18.53 8.04
N SER A 93 -25.65 -17.65 9.07
CA SER A 93 -26.59 -16.54 9.16
C SER A 93 -26.41 -15.65 7.93
N GLU A 94 -27.51 -15.18 7.37
CA GLU A 94 -27.53 -14.25 6.24
C GLU A 94 -26.64 -13.04 6.53
N GLU A 95 -26.54 -12.63 7.78
CA GLU A 95 -25.71 -11.53 8.25
C GLU A 95 -24.21 -11.79 8.07
N THR A 96 -23.72 -12.98 8.45
CA THR A 96 -22.29 -13.35 8.27
C THR A 96 -21.93 -13.46 6.81
N LEU A 97 -22.78 -14.04 5.97
CA LEU A 97 -22.56 -14.14 4.53
C LEU A 97 -22.59 -12.78 3.85
N LYS A 98 -23.51 -11.91 4.25
CA LYS A 98 -23.56 -10.51 3.79
C LYS A 98 -22.27 -9.77 4.14
N PHE A 99 -21.79 -9.94 5.38
CA PHE A 99 -20.56 -9.32 5.84
C PHE A 99 -19.34 -9.76 5.00
N PHE A 100 -19.17 -11.05 4.69
CA PHE A 100 -18.09 -11.50 3.81
C PHE A 100 -18.19 -10.92 2.40
N LYS A 101 -19.40 -10.74 1.90
CA LYS A 101 -19.62 -10.12 0.59
C LYS A 101 -19.23 -8.64 0.56
N GLU A 102 -19.44 -7.93 1.67
CA GLU A 102 -19.12 -6.50 1.82
C GLU A 102 -17.67 -6.25 2.18
N ALA A 103 -16.92 -7.23 2.71
CA ALA A 103 -15.54 -7.07 3.09
C ALA A 103 -14.65 -6.71 1.89
N ASP A 104 -13.78 -5.72 2.09
CA ASP A 104 -12.80 -5.32 1.08
C ASP A 104 -11.64 -6.29 0.99
N VAL A 105 -11.19 -6.78 2.15
CA VAL A 105 -10.11 -7.76 2.28
C VAL A 105 -10.50 -8.78 3.34
N ILE A 106 -10.34 -10.07 3.03
CA ILE A 106 -10.47 -11.15 3.99
C ILE A 106 -9.06 -11.64 4.35
N LEU A 107 -8.69 -11.46 5.61
CA LEU A 107 -7.46 -11.99 6.18
C LEU A 107 -7.77 -13.36 6.80
N PHE A 108 -7.35 -14.42 6.13
CA PHE A 108 -7.58 -15.79 6.57
C PHE A 108 -6.34 -16.29 7.32
N PHE A 109 -6.46 -16.33 8.65
CA PHE A 109 -5.35 -16.67 9.56
C PHE A 109 -5.20 -18.17 9.73
N LEU A 110 -3.96 -18.65 9.55
CA LEU A 110 -3.52 -20.01 9.82
C LEU A 110 -2.38 -19.98 10.84
N ASN A 111 -2.30 -21.03 11.68
CA ASN A 111 -1.27 -21.16 12.70
C ASN A 111 -0.12 -22.05 12.21
N ALA A 112 1.04 -21.48 11.90
CA ALA A 112 2.21 -22.23 11.44
C ALA A 112 2.80 -23.18 12.50
N ALA A 113 2.57 -22.90 13.79
CA ALA A 113 3.08 -23.70 14.91
C ALA A 113 2.09 -24.80 15.39
N GLY A 114 1.04 -25.07 14.61
CA GLY A 114 0.01 -26.05 14.96
C GLY A 114 -0.50 -26.81 13.74
N THR A 115 -1.75 -27.27 13.80
CA THR A 115 -2.40 -27.88 12.64
C THR A 115 -2.67 -26.80 11.60
N VAL A 116 -1.93 -26.85 10.49
CA VAL A 116 -2.10 -25.90 9.40
C VAL A 116 -3.20 -26.38 8.47
N PHE A 117 -4.20 -25.55 8.25
CA PHE A 117 -5.27 -25.76 7.30
C PHE A 117 -6.11 -27.01 7.58
N SER A 118 -6.72 -27.01 8.76
CA SER A 118 -7.64 -28.07 9.24
C SER A 118 -8.86 -28.25 8.30
N GLU A 119 -9.55 -29.37 8.46
CA GLU A 119 -10.80 -29.63 7.70
C GLU A 119 -11.89 -28.57 7.97
N GLY A 120 -11.95 -28.03 9.18
CA GLY A 120 -12.84 -26.91 9.52
C GLY A 120 -12.48 -25.65 8.73
N GLU A 121 -11.20 -25.29 8.67
CA GLU A 121 -10.69 -24.16 7.90
C GLU A 121 -10.96 -24.33 6.40
N LYS A 122 -10.77 -25.54 5.85
CA LYS A 122 -11.10 -25.83 4.44
C LYS A 122 -12.57 -25.66 4.11
N LYS A 123 -13.45 -26.18 4.98
CA LYS A 123 -14.92 -26.01 4.81
C LYS A 123 -15.30 -24.55 4.84
N TYR A 124 -14.70 -23.77 5.75
CA TYR A 124 -15.00 -22.35 5.89
C TYR A 124 -14.47 -21.53 4.73
N LEU A 125 -13.26 -21.84 4.24
CA LEU A 125 -12.74 -21.25 3.01
C LEU A 125 -13.68 -21.50 1.82
N ASN A 126 -14.19 -22.74 1.68
CA ASN A 126 -15.12 -23.10 0.61
C ASN A 126 -16.44 -22.31 0.67
N LEU A 127 -16.88 -21.92 1.86
CA LEU A 127 -18.02 -21.03 2.04
C LEU A 127 -17.68 -19.60 1.61
N ILE A 128 -16.61 -19.04 2.17
CA ILE A 128 -16.20 -17.64 1.95
C ILE A 128 -15.91 -17.36 0.47
N LYS A 129 -15.16 -18.23 -0.20
CA LYS A 129 -14.73 -18.02 -1.59
C LYS A 129 -15.88 -17.95 -2.60
N LYS A 130 -17.07 -18.42 -2.24
CA LYS A 130 -18.29 -18.27 -3.04
C LYS A 130 -18.81 -16.82 -3.04
N HIS A 131 -18.50 -16.06 -1.99
CA HIS A 131 -19.02 -14.72 -1.78
C HIS A 131 -17.96 -13.63 -2.02
N ASN A 132 -16.69 -13.93 -1.74
CA ASN A 132 -15.60 -12.98 -1.90
C ASN A 132 -14.31 -13.69 -2.31
N LYS A 133 -13.58 -13.10 -3.27
CA LYS A 133 -12.30 -13.62 -3.77
C LYS A 133 -11.08 -12.83 -3.26
N ASN A 134 -11.30 -11.75 -2.54
CA ASN A 134 -10.23 -10.91 -1.98
C ASN A 134 -9.68 -11.53 -0.68
N ILE A 135 -9.28 -12.79 -0.76
CA ILE A 135 -8.77 -13.57 0.38
C ILE A 135 -7.25 -13.54 0.34
N LEU A 136 -6.66 -13.21 1.49
CA LEU A 136 -5.23 -13.24 1.74
C LEU A 136 -4.96 -14.17 2.92
N PHE A 137 -4.25 -15.26 2.69
CA PHE A 137 -3.83 -16.15 3.77
C PHE A 137 -2.70 -15.54 4.56
N VAL A 138 -2.86 -15.52 5.87
CA VAL A 138 -1.88 -15.05 6.84
C VAL A 138 -1.41 -16.25 7.64
N LEU A 139 -0.28 -16.84 7.25
CA LEU A 139 0.35 -17.95 7.95
C LEU A 139 1.19 -17.38 9.10
N ASN A 140 0.58 -17.26 10.29
CA ASN A 140 1.19 -16.60 11.44
C ASN A 140 1.95 -17.58 12.36
N LYS A 141 2.78 -17.03 13.24
CA LYS A 141 3.65 -17.72 14.19
C LYS A 141 4.79 -18.52 13.55
N ILE A 142 5.33 -17.99 12.45
CA ILE A 142 6.49 -18.61 11.79
C ILE A 142 7.74 -18.62 12.67
N ASP A 143 7.78 -17.79 13.72
CA ASP A 143 8.83 -17.80 14.75
C ASP A 143 8.87 -19.09 15.59
N ALA A 144 7.83 -19.91 15.52
CA ALA A 144 7.70 -21.19 16.21
C ALA A 144 7.51 -22.37 15.25
N ALA A 145 7.76 -22.19 13.94
CA ALA A 145 7.66 -23.21 12.90
C ALA A 145 9.04 -23.53 12.31
N GLU A 146 9.25 -24.77 11.90
CA GLU A 146 10.55 -25.22 11.38
C GLU A 146 10.68 -25.06 9.85
N ASP A 147 9.71 -25.51 9.07
CA ASP A 147 9.76 -25.50 7.59
C ASP A 147 8.64 -24.66 7.00
N ILE A 148 8.89 -23.35 6.91
CA ILE A 148 7.90 -22.37 6.44
C ILE A 148 7.55 -22.60 4.97
N ASP A 149 8.52 -22.93 4.13
CA ASP A 149 8.30 -23.08 2.69
C ASP A 149 7.39 -24.28 2.39
N SER A 150 7.61 -25.40 3.05
CA SER A 150 6.72 -26.58 2.96
C SER A 150 5.31 -26.27 3.45
N LEU A 151 5.17 -25.49 4.53
CA LEU A 151 3.85 -25.07 5.02
C LEU A 151 3.12 -24.15 4.01
N VAL A 152 3.83 -23.22 3.39
CA VAL A 152 3.27 -22.38 2.34
C VAL A 152 2.82 -23.21 1.14
N GLN A 153 3.64 -24.17 0.68
CA GLN A 153 3.28 -25.10 -0.38
C GLN A 153 2.06 -25.96 -0.02
N TYR A 154 2.00 -26.44 1.23
CA TYR A 154 0.85 -27.19 1.73
C TYR A 154 -0.44 -26.38 1.67
N VAL A 155 -0.41 -25.11 2.10
CA VAL A 155 -1.58 -24.21 2.00
C VAL A 155 -1.98 -24.01 0.55
N HIS A 156 -1.03 -23.77 -0.36
CA HIS A 156 -1.32 -23.64 -1.79
C HIS A 156 -1.92 -24.91 -2.40
N GLY A 157 -1.45 -26.09 -2.00
CA GLY A 157 -1.97 -27.37 -2.50
C GLY A 157 -3.40 -27.69 -2.04
N HIS A 158 -3.84 -27.09 -0.91
CA HIS A 158 -5.16 -27.35 -0.33
C HIS A 158 -6.13 -26.16 -0.45
N SER A 159 -5.67 -25.02 -0.95
CA SER A 159 -6.47 -23.85 -1.35
C SER A 159 -6.45 -23.68 -2.87
N ASP A 160 -7.20 -22.74 -3.41
CA ASP A 160 -7.00 -22.31 -4.80
C ASP A 160 -5.61 -21.65 -4.92
N SER A 161 -4.79 -22.10 -5.87
CA SER A 161 -3.43 -21.57 -6.12
C SER A 161 -3.39 -20.06 -6.45
N ASN A 162 -4.55 -19.48 -6.76
CA ASN A 162 -4.69 -18.04 -7.01
C ASN A 162 -4.61 -17.16 -5.75
N PHE A 163 -4.85 -17.73 -4.58
CA PHE A 163 -4.75 -16.98 -3.32
C PHE A 163 -3.28 -16.81 -2.91
N LYS A 164 -2.97 -15.64 -2.37
CA LYS A 164 -1.63 -15.34 -1.85
C LYS A 164 -1.53 -15.80 -0.41
N VAL A 165 -0.39 -16.40 -0.07
CA VAL A 165 -0.03 -16.79 1.30
C VAL A 165 1.11 -15.91 1.76
N VAL A 166 0.97 -15.30 2.94
CA VAL A 166 2.02 -14.46 3.55
C VAL A 166 2.39 -15.08 4.88
N PRO A 167 3.57 -15.70 4.99
CA PRO A 167 4.10 -16.18 6.25
C PRO A 167 4.59 -15.00 7.09
N ILE A 168 4.08 -14.87 8.33
CA ILE A 168 4.41 -13.77 9.24
C ILE A 168 4.69 -14.25 10.66
N SER A 169 5.36 -13.42 11.44
CA SER A 169 5.31 -13.49 12.90
C SER A 169 4.78 -12.17 13.46
N SER A 170 3.56 -12.18 13.99
CA SER A 170 3.02 -11.04 14.70
C SER A 170 3.73 -10.75 16.02
N LYS A 171 4.50 -11.71 16.55
CA LYS A 171 5.32 -11.57 17.76
C LYS A 171 6.60 -10.79 17.49
N THR A 172 7.30 -11.11 16.39
CA THR A 172 8.60 -10.49 16.06
C THR A 172 8.49 -9.33 15.06
N GLY A 173 7.34 -9.20 14.39
CA GLY A 173 7.15 -8.25 13.31
C GLY A 173 7.66 -8.73 11.95
N GLN A 174 8.16 -9.98 11.86
CA GLN A 174 8.69 -10.53 10.61
C GLN A 174 7.61 -10.57 9.52
N ASN A 175 7.96 -10.10 8.32
CA ASN A 175 7.11 -10.06 7.12
C ASN A 175 5.81 -9.23 7.22
N ILE A 176 5.65 -8.39 8.27
CA ILE A 176 4.48 -7.49 8.39
C ILE A 176 4.45 -6.48 7.23
N GLU A 177 5.60 -5.95 6.79
CA GLU A 177 5.64 -5.05 5.63
C GLU A 177 5.23 -5.76 4.32
N GLN A 178 5.57 -7.05 4.19
CA GLN A 178 5.10 -7.87 3.06
C GLN A 178 3.57 -8.03 3.10
N LEU A 179 2.99 -8.29 4.28
CA LEU A 179 1.54 -8.38 4.48
C LEU A 179 0.86 -7.06 4.09
N LYS A 180 1.34 -5.92 4.59
CA LYS A 180 0.84 -4.58 4.21
C LYS A 180 0.88 -4.37 2.69
N SER A 181 1.99 -4.74 2.04
CA SER A 181 2.12 -4.62 0.58
C SER A 181 1.07 -5.45 -0.18
N LYS A 182 0.73 -6.65 0.31
CA LYS A 182 -0.31 -7.48 -0.32
C LYS A 182 -1.72 -6.91 -0.09
N ILE A 183 -2.00 -6.40 1.11
CA ILE A 183 -3.23 -5.68 1.43
C ILE A 183 -3.38 -4.47 0.51
N MET A 184 -2.35 -3.64 0.38
CA MET A 184 -2.34 -2.48 -0.52
C MET A 184 -2.66 -2.85 -1.97
N ASN A 185 -2.14 -3.98 -2.46
CA ASN A 185 -2.44 -4.44 -3.81
C ASN A 185 -3.92 -4.77 -4.02
N ILE A 186 -4.58 -5.36 -3.02
CA ILE A 186 -6.03 -5.62 -3.07
C ILE A 186 -6.80 -4.29 -3.03
N LEU A 187 -6.46 -3.42 -2.08
CA LEU A 187 -7.13 -2.14 -1.89
C LEU A 187 -6.96 -1.18 -3.07
N SER A 188 -5.81 -1.23 -3.77
CA SER A 188 -5.58 -0.39 -4.95
C SER A 188 -6.53 -0.72 -6.11
N THR A 189 -6.93 -1.99 -6.27
CA THR A 189 -7.94 -2.38 -7.27
C THR A 189 -9.33 -1.83 -6.96
N LYS A 190 -9.55 -1.44 -5.70
CA LYS A 190 -10.80 -0.87 -5.20
C LYS A 190 -10.73 0.65 -4.97
N LYS A 191 -9.60 1.28 -5.29
CA LYS A 191 -9.32 2.70 -5.03
C LYS A 191 -9.45 3.09 -3.53
N LYS A 192 -9.01 2.19 -2.64
CA LYS A 192 -9.04 2.38 -1.17
C LYS A 192 -7.66 2.33 -0.52
N ASP A 193 -6.62 2.20 -1.31
CA ASP A 193 -5.24 2.07 -0.84
C ASP A 193 -4.73 3.34 -0.14
N LEU A 194 -5.16 4.52 -0.58
CA LEU A 194 -4.76 5.80 0.00
C LEU A 194 -5.26 5.95 1.43
N LEU A 195 -6.53 5.61 1.71
CA LEU A 195 -7.10 5.64 3.05
C LEU A 195 -6.32 4.73 4.01
N PHE A 196 -6.01 3.50 3.58
CA PHE A 196 -5.22 2.56 4.38
C PHE A 196 -3.78 3.07 4.59
N ALA A 197 -3.11 3.56 3.54
CA ALA A 197 -1.76 4.09 3.63
C ALA A 197 -1.66 5.30 4.57
N ARG A 198 -2.66 6.19 4.56
CA ARG A 198 -2.74 7.34 5.46
C ARG A 198 -2.85 6.91 6.93
N SER A 199 -3.55 5.83 7.19
CA SER A 199 -3.89 5.38 8.55
C SER A 199 -2.78 4.59 9.24
N ILE A 200 -1.86 3.96 8.50
CA ILE A 200 -0.75 3.20 9.11
C ILE A 200 0.38 4.13 9.59
N ARG A 201 1.03 3.76 10.69
CA ARG A 201 2.09 4.59 11.29
C ARG A 201 3.37 4.62 10.46
N LYS A 202 3.85 3.45 9.99
CA LYS A 202 5.07 3.34 9.17
C LYS A 202 4.70 3.41 7.68
N LYS A 203 4.90 4.57 7.07
CA LYS A 203 4.48 4.89 5.69
C LYS A 203 5.60 4.73 4.65
N SER A 204 6.85 4.68 5.11
CA SER A 204 8.04 4.75 4.25
C SER A 204 8.08 3.68 3.15
N SER A 205 7.72 2.43 3.46
CA SER A 205 7.71 1.34 2.48
C SER A 205 6.64 1.54 1.38
N ILE A 206 5.48 2.07 1.77
CA ILE A 206 4.40 2.37 0.82
C ILE A 206 4.77 3.57 -0.06
N ALA A 207 5.31 4.63 0.55
CA ALA A 207 5.80 5.79 -0.17
C ALA A 207 6.85 5.38 -1.22
N ASN A 208 7.84 4.57 -0.84
CA ASN A 208 8.87 4.06 -1.75
C ASN A 208 8.25 3.25 -2.91
N LYS A 209 7.26 2.41 -2.63
CA LYS A 209 6.57 1.64 -3.68
C LYS A 209 5.88 2.56 -4.69
N TRP A 210 5.19 3.61 -4.23
CA TRP A 210 4.54 4.58 -5.12
C TRP A 210 5.55 5.40 -5.90
N ILE A 211 6.66 5.84 -5.26
CA ILE A 211 7.75 6.54 -5.92
C ILE A 211 8.33 5.67 -7.05
N ASN A 212 8.66 4.40 -6.76
CA ASN A 212 9.22 3.49 -7.76
C ASN A 212 8.24 3.23 -8.91
N SER A 213 6.94 3.08 -8.61
CA SER A 213 5.90 2.90 -9.64
C SER A 213 5.76 4.15 -10.53
N ALA A 214 5.72 5.34 -9.95
CA ALA A 214 5.66 6.59 -10.68
C ALA A 214 6.92 6.81 -11.52
N THR A 215 8.10 6.49 -10.97
CA THR A 215 9.39 6.53 -11.66
C THR A 215 9.38 5.63 -12.90
N ALA A 216 8.94 4.38 -12.75
CA ALA A 216 8.86 3.44 -13.88
C ALA A 216 7.85 3.92 -14.96
N SER A 217 6.70 4.46 -14.53
CA SER A 217 5.71 5.02 -15.45
C SER A 217 6.24 6.24 -16.21
N ALA A 218 6.90 7.18 -15.50
CA ALA A 218 7.52 8.36 -16.12
C ALA A 218 8.65 7.96 -17.10
N ALA A 219 9.47 6.96 -16.75
CA ALA A 219 10.50 6.44 -17.63
C ALA A 219 9.91 5.81 -18.89
N ALA A 220 8.82 5.06 -18.78
CA ALA A 220 8.14 4.45 -19.93
C ALA A 220 7.57 5.53 -20.88
N VAL A 221 6.97 6.60 -20.34
CA VAL A 221 6.46 7.74 -21.12
C VAL A 221 7.63 8.50 -21.78
N GLY A 222 8.69 8.81 -21.02
CA GLY A 222 9.87 9.52 -21.56
C GLY A 222 10.69 8.72 -22.59
N ALA A 223 10.40 7.43 -22.76
CA ALA A 223 10.95 6.60 -23.85
C ALA A 223 10.25 6.87 -25.20
N SER A 224 9.17 7.66 -25.24
CA SER A 224 8.47 7.97 -26.48
C SER A 224 9.38 8.71 -27.47
N PRO A 225 9.40 8.32 -28.75
CA PRO A 225 10.26 8.94 -29.75
C PRO A 225 9.75 10.33 -30.22
N ILE A 226 8.59 10.78 -29.76
CA ILE A 226 7.98 12.06 -30.18
C ILE A 226 8.39 13.16 -29.22
N PRO A 227 9.27 14.11 -29.62
CA PRO A 227 9.73 15.19 -28.75
C PRO A 227 8.58 16.06 -28.25
N GLY A 228 8.51 16.27 -26.93
CA GLY A 228 7.51 17.14 -26.28
C GLY A 228 6.15 16.48 -25.99
N SER A 229 5.83 15.31 -26.54
CA SER A 229 4.58 14.60 -26.26
C SER A 229 4.53 13.95 -24.88
N ASP A 230 5.68 13.84 -24.22
CA ASP A 230 5.89 13.20 -22.93
C ASP A 230 5.68 14.14 -21.73
N ILE A 231 5.69 15.46 -21.93
CA ILE A 231 5.62 16.44 -20.84
C ILE A 231 4.29 16.37 -20.10
N VAL A 232 3.17 16.37 -20.82
CA VAL A 232 1.84 16.33 -20.22
C VAL A 232 1.59 15.04 -19.42
N PRO A 233 1.87 13.82 -19.94
CA PRO A 233 1.73 12.60 -19.17
C PRO A 233 2.67 12.54 -17.95
N ILE A 234 3.93 13.01 -18.06
CA ILE A 234 4.89 13.05 -16.95
C ILE A 234 4.42 14.01 -15.87
N THR A 235 3.90 15.19 -16.24
CA THR A 235 3.31 16.14 -15.30
C THR A 235 2.17 15.49 -14.51
N GLY A 236 1.26 14.77 -15.18
CA GLY A 236 0.17 14.05 -14.52
C GLY A 236 0.66 13.00 -13.51
N ILE A 237 1.68 12.22 -13.87
CA ILE A 237 2.30 11.23 -12.98
C ILE A 237 2.91 11.91 -11.75
N GLN A 238 3.61 13.03 -11.93
CA GLN A 238 4.23 13.77 -10.84
C GLN A 238 3.20 14.42 -9.92
N VAL A 239 2.14 15.02 -10.46
CA VAL A 239 1.01 15.58 -9.69
C VAL A 239 0.38 14.49 -8.82
N ALA A 240 0.04 13.34 -9.41
CA ALA A 240 -0.56 12.23 -8.68
C ALA A 240 0.36 11.73 -7.54
N LEU A 241 1.66 11.60 -7.80
CA LEU A 241 2.63 11.22 -6.77
C LEU A 241 2.72 12.24 -5.63
N MET A 242 2.78 13.55 -5.97
CA MET A 242 2.86 14.63 -4.99
C MET A 242 1.64 14.66 -4.08
N VAL A 243 0.43 14.61 -4.65
CA VAL A 243 -0.83 14.62 -3.90
C VAL A 243 -0.92 13.40 -2.99
N LYS A 244 -0.59 12.20 -3.50
CA LYS A 244 -0.60 10.97 -2.69
C LYS A 244 0.38 11.03 -1.52
N LEU A 245 1.61 11.46 -1.75
CA LEU A 245 2.62 11.59 -0.68
C LEU A 245 2.18 12.63 0.36
N ALA A 246 1.75 13.82 -0.06
CA ALA A 246 1.26 14.85 0.84
C ALA A 246 0.11 14.31 1.72
N THR A 247 -0.84 13.61 1.11
CA THR A 247 -2.00 13.04 1.79
C THR A 247 -1.63 12.03 2.86
N ILE A 248 -0.76 11.06 2.56
CA ILE A 248 -0.40 10.04 3.56
C ILE A 248 0.41 10.59 4.72
N TYR A 249 1.22 11.62 4.48
CA TYR A 249 2.00 12.30 5.52
C TYR A 249 1.22 13.42 6.22
N ASN A 250 -0.07 13.64 5.90
CA ASN A 250 -0.91 14.72 6.42
C ASN A 250 -0.28 16.11 6.21
N LYS A 251 0.35 16.31 5.06
CA LYS A 251 0.97 17.59 4.70
C LYS A 251 0.08 18.35 3.71
N PRO A 252 -0.06 19.69 3.90
CA PRO A 252 -0.77 20.49 2.92
C PRO A 252 0.02 20.57 1.61
N ILE A 253 -0.68 20.56 0.50
CA ILE A 253 -0.11 20.87 -0.80
C ILE A 253 -1.05 21.82 -1.54
N SER A 254 -0.56 23.01 -1.89
CA SER A 254 -1.30 23.96 -2.73
C SER A 254 -0.98 23.72 -4.20
N LYS A 255 -1.91 24.12 -5.07
CA LYS A 255 -1.75 24.06 -6.51
C LYS A 255 -0.51 24.84 -6.95
N ASP A 256 -0.33 26.06 -6.43
CA ASP A 256 0.81 26.93 -6.78
C ASP A 256 2.14 26.29 -6.39
N ARG A 257 2.23 25.69 -5.18
CA ARG A 257 3.44 25.00 -4.74
C ARG A 257 3.71 23.76 -5.59
N ALA A 258 2.72 22.96 -5.89
CA ALA A 258 2.88 21.79 -6.76
C ALA A 258 3.38 22.19 -8.16
N LYS A 259 2.81 23.25 -8.72
CA LYS A 259 3.21 23.82 -10.03
C LYS A 259 4.67 24.30 -10.00
N GLU A 260 5.04 25.08 -8.99
CA GLU A 260 6.40 25.59 -8.80
C GLU A 260 7.43 24.47 -8.77
N LEU A 261 7.18 23.41 -7.98
CA LEU A 261 8.07 22.26 -7.83
C LEU A 261 8.21 21.46 -9.13
N ILE A 262 7.11 21.24 -9.86
CA ILE A 262 7.14 20.53 -11.15
C ILE A 262 7.89 21.36 -12.20
N ILE A 263 7.62 22.65 -12.32
CA ILE A 263 8.33 23.52 -13.26
C ILE A 263 9.83 23.53 -12.95
N ALA A 264 10.21 23.66 -11.67
CA ALA A 264 11.60 23.63 -11.25
C ALA A 264 12.28 22.29 -11.58
N THR A 265 11.53 21.18 -11.44
CA THR A 265 12.01 19.84 -11.76
C THR A 265 12.20 19.68 -13.27
N LEU A 266 11.29 20.16 -14.10
CA LEU A 266 11.34 20.06 -15.57
C LEU A 266 12.33 21.04 -16.18
N ALA A 267 12.39 22.29 -15.69
CA ALA A 267 13.18 23.39 -16.30
C ALA A 267 14.65 23.40 -15.88
N GLY A 268 15.00 22.69 -14.83
CA GLY A 268 16.28 22.89 -14.15
C GLY A 268 17.43 22.00 -14.60
N ASN A 269 18.63 22.46 -14.30
CA ASN A 269 19.88 21.65 -14.26
C ASN A 269 19.80 20.49 -13.23
N ILE A 270 18.71 20.42 -12.46
CA ILE A 270 18.35 19.30 -11.57
C ILE A 270 18.39 17.99 -12.37
N GLY A 271 17.79 17.95 -13.56
CA GLY A 271 17.77 16.75 -14.41
C GLY A 271 19.13 16.24 -14.85
N LYS A 272 20.11 17.08 -15.06
CA LYS A 272 21.45 16.65 -15.54
C LYS A 272 22.31 16.00 -14.47
N SER A 273 22.23 16.44 -13.23
CA SER A 273 22.97 15.85 -12.11
C SER A 273 22.34 14.53 -11.65
N ILE A 274 21.01 14.46 -11.61
CA ILE A 274 20.25 13.26 -11.24
C ILE A 274 20.40 12.18 -12.32
N PHE A 275 20.36 12.55 -13.60
CA PHE A 275 20.51 11.61 -14.71
C PHE A 275 21.74 10.68 -14.55
N ARG A 276 22.86 11.23 -14.11
CA ARG A 276 24.10 10.44 -13.89
C ARG A 276 24.00 9.46 -12.72
N GLN A 277 23.18 9.76 -11.71
CA GLN A 277 23.01 8.93 -10.53
C GLN A 277 21.92 7.86 -10.73
N VAL A 278 20.83 8.23 -11.40
CA VAL A 278 19.68 7.33 -11.64
C VAL A 278 19.99 6.23 -12.66
N ILE A 279 20.86 6.49 -13.64
CA ILE A 279 21.33 5.42 -14.57
C ILE A 279 21.91 4.22 -13.80
N LYS A 280 22.46 4.45 -12.61
CA LYS A 280 23.03 3.37 -11.78
C LYS A 280 21.99 2.52 -11.06
N VAL A 281 20.78 3.07 -10.84
CA VAL A 281 19.74 2.48 -9.97
C VAL A 281 18.58 1.86 -10.74
N VAL A 282 18.32 2.33 -11.97
CA VAL A 282 17.26 1.77 -12.82
C VAL A 282 17.85 0.80 -13.85
N PRO A 283 17.73 -0.52 -13.67
CA PRO A 283 18.23 -1.48 -14.65
C PRO A 283 17.55 -1.23 -16.01
N GLY A 284 18.36 -1.02 -17.06
CA GLY A 284 17.87 -0.80 -18.42
C GLY A 284 17.64 0.66 -18.83
N ALA A 285 17.74 1.65 -17.94
CA ALA A 285 17.57 3.07 -18.27
C ALA A 285 18.69 3.63 -19.17
N GLY A 286 19.81 2.92 -19.31
CA GLY A 286 20.94 3.33 -20.12
C GLY A 286 20.74 3.29 -21.64
N SER A 287 19.64 2.68 -22.13
CA SER A 287 19.40 2.49 -23.57
C SER A 287 18.57 3.60 -24.24
N VAL A 288 17.87 4.44 -23.45
CA VAL A 288 17.04 5.54 -23.99
C VAL A 288 17.20 6.78 -23.09
N ALA A 289 17.86 7.80 -23.61
CA ALA A 289 18.18 9.02 -22.85
C ALA A 289 16.95 9.72 -22.24
N GLY A 290 15.82 9.77 -22.95
CA GLY A 290 14.58 10.37 -22.47
C GLY A 290 13.95 9.63 -21.29
N ALA A 291 13.91 8.29 -21.33
CA ALA A 291 13.39 7.45 -20.25
C ALA A 291 14.16 7.68 -18.93
N GLY A 292 15.50 7.76 -19.02
CA GLY A 292 16.34 8.01 -17.85
C GLY A 292 16.12 9.39 -17.21
N VAL A 293 15.89 10.42 -18.02
CA VAL A 293 15.61 11.78 -17.52
C VAL A 293 14.27 11.86 -16.80
N ALA A 294 13.19 11.42 -17.45
CA ALA A 294 11.85 11.50 -16.89
C ALA A 294 11.71 10.67 -15.61
N GLY A 295 12.21 9.42 -15.63
CA GLY A 295 12.24 8.57 -14.45
C GLY A 295 13.06 9.18 -13.31
N GLY A 296 14.26 9.69 -13.64
CA GLY A 296 15.16 10.32 -12.66
C GLY A 296 14.57 11.52 -11.97
N LEU A 297 13.93 12.41 -12.72
CA LEU A 297 13.27 13.58 -12.17
C LEU A 297 12.13 13.19 -11.23
N THR A 298 11.33 12.20 -11.62
CA THR A 298 10.23 11.69 -10.81
C THR A 298 10.72 11.00 -9.53
N LEU A 299 11.80 10.23 -9.62
CA LEU A 299 12.44 9.58 -8.47
C LEU A 299 12.91 10.61 -7.46
N ALA A 300 13.65 11.62 -7.92
CA ALA A 300 14.21 12.68 -7.06
C ALA A 300 13.12 13.53 -6.41
N LEU A 301 12.09 13.91 -7.18
CA LEU A 301 10.92 14.61 -6.63
C LEU A 301 10.26 13.78 -5.54
N GLY A 302 10.00 12.49 -5.80
CA GLY A 302 9.34 11.61 -4.84
C GLY A 302 10.13 11.40 -3.56
N HIS A 303 11.43 11.12 -3.65
CA HIS A 303 12.29 10.95 -2.47
C HIS A 303 12.53 12.26 -1.73
N GLY A 304 12.65 13.39 -2.44
CA GLY A 304 12.77 14.71 -1.82
C GLY A 304 11.52 15.04 -0.98
N LEU A 305 10.33 14.86 -1.55
CA LEU A 305 9.08 15.04 -0.84
C LEU A 305 8.95 14.11 0.37
N LYS A 306 9.23 12.81 0.17
CA LYS A 306 9.20 11.82 1.25
C LYS A 306 10.12 12.23 2.39
N TYR A 307 11.39 12.54 2.09
CA TYR A 307 12.37 12.96 3.09
C TYR A 307 11.91 14.20 3.86
N ALA A 308 11.44 15.22 3.14
CA ALA A 308 10.95 16.45 3.76
C ALA A 308 9.75 16.18 4.69
N TYR A 309 8.79 15.38 4.24
CA TYR A 309 7.60 15.07 5.03
C TYR A 309 7.90 14.20 6.25
N GLU A 310 8.86 13.27 6.16
CA GLU A 310 9.31 12.45 7.29
C GLU A 310 10.10 13.25 8.35
N ASN A 311 10.72 14.37 7.95
CA ASN A 311 11.55 15.21 8.81
C ASN A 311 10.93 16.59 9.13
N ASP A 312 9.65 16.80 8.80
CA ASP A 312 8.94 18.08 9.01
C ASP A 312 9.62 19.30 8.36
N ILE A 313 10.25 19.10 7.20
CA ILE A 313 10.92 20.15 6.42
C ILE A 313 9.93 20.74 5.43
N GLU A 314 9.92 22.06 5.29
CA GLU A 314 9.16 22.75 4.25
C GLU A 314 9.76 22.43 2.87
N VAL A 315 8.89 22.07 1.91
CA VAL A 315 9.32 21.73 0.56
C VAL A 315 9.22 22.95 -0.33
N ASP A 316 10.34 23.47 -0.76
CA ASP A 316 10.46 24.51 -1.79
C ASP A 316 11.47 24.10 -2.88
N VAL A 317 11.67 24.98 -3.86
CA VAL A 317 12.57 24.73 -4.98
C VAL A 317 14.04 24.66 -4.53
N GLU A 318 14.42 25.46 -3.54
CA GLU A 318 15.79 25.48 -3.00
C GLU A 318 16.10 24.16 -2.29
N PHE A 319 15.21 23.71 -1.42
CA PHE A 319 15.31 22.40 -0.77
C PHE A 319 15.45 21.27 -1.80
N LEU A 320 14.56 21.20 -2.81
CA LEU A 320 14.64 20.15 -3.82
C LEU A 320 15.95 20.19 -4.61
N ARG A 321 16.43 21.37 -4.93
CA ARG A 321 17.71 21.54 -5.63
C ARG A 321 18.89 21.02 -4.80
N ASP A 322 18.92 21.34 -3.52
CA ASP A 322 19.99 20.92 -2.62
C ASP A 322 19.91 19.44 -2.27
N PHE A 323 18.69 18.94 -2.03
CA PHE A 323 18.44 17.51 -1.86
C PHE A 323 18.96 16.71 -3.06
N THR A 324 18.62 17.13 -4.27
CA THR A 324 18.99 16.42 -5.49
C THR A 324 20.47 16.47 -5.82
N LYS A 325 21.20 17.50 -5.39
CA LYS A 325 22.68 17.55 -5.53
C LYS A 325 23.38 16.54 -4.63
N ASN A 326 22.80 16.28 -3.45
CA ASN A 326 23.39 15.44 -2.42
C ASN A 326 22.73 14.06 -2.31
N TYR A 327 21.71 13.80 -3.13
CA TYR A 327 20.95 12.55 -3.10
C TYR A 327 21.82 11.39 -3.55
N ASP A 328 21.99 10.42 -2.68
CA ASP A 328 22.66 9.14 -2.95
C ASP A 328 21.60 8.03 -2.82
N PRO A 329 21.21 7.40 -3.92
CA PRO A 329 20.18 6.36 -3.92
C PRO A 329 20.63 5.08 -3.19
N ASP A 330 21.93 4.92 -2.90
CA ASP A 330 22.50 3.76 -2.21
C ASP A 330 22.60 3.97 -0.68
N LYS A 331 22.22 5.16 -0.19
CA LYS A 331 22.11 5.51 1.22
C LYS A 331 20.66 5.67 1.64
#